data_43be4a7e8a26cc7950a797d2f9d62f82
#
_entry.id   43be4a7e8a26cc7950a797d2f9d62f82
#
_cell.length_a   1.000
_cell.length_b   1.000
_cell.length_c   1.000
_cell.angle_alpha   90.00
_cell.angle_beta   90.00
_cell.angle_gamma   90.00
#
_symmetry.space_group_name_H-M   'P 1'
#
loop_
_entity.id
_entity.type
_entity.pdbx_description
1 polymer ?
#
loop_
_entity_poly.entity_id
_entity_poly.type
_entity_poly.pdbx_seq_one_letter_code
_entity_poly.pdbx_strand_id
1 'polypeptide(L)'
;MLILAVESSCDDTSVALVRMGERERKILSCRTASQTETHKLYGGVVPEIASRAHIEAISSLCYAAFDEAGCTPEQVELVGVTAYPGLIGSLFVGVNFAKSLAYAYGKPLVAVNHTHAHAAAAYLGHPDLRPPFLALTVSGGHTSLSDVRDYTEFEVVGRTRDDAAGEAFDKVARVMGIPYPGGAEIDKLASLGDPDAIHFPSAAIAGDTLDLSFSGLKTAVINYLNTASQRGDTVVRENVAAALTRSVTSSLVCRVGEAVQRTGRETVVLAGGVAANSHLRAELSEYCEKHGLRLCMAPRHLCGDNAAMVGTQAYYEYLAGNRADLTLAARATE
;
A
#
# COMPACT_ATOMS: atom_id res chain seq x y z
N MET A 1 -11.68 20.69 8.22
CA MET A 1 -11.53 19.78 9.37
C MET A 1 -10.08 19.45 9.57
N LEU A 2 -9.54 19.62 10.78
CA LEU A 2 -8.19 19.22 11.16
C LEU A 2 -8.24 17.81 11.75
N ILE A 3 -7.50 16.88 11.14
CA ILE A 3 -7.53 15.45 11.47
C ILE A 3 -6.15 15.01 11.92
N LEU A 4 -6.08 14.39 13.10
CA LEU A 4 -4.93 13.60 13.52
C LEU A 4 -5.11 12.17 13.04
N ALA A 5 -4.12 11.64 12.36
CA ALA A 5 -4.16 10.28 11.83
C ALA A 5 -2.97 9.44 12.30
N VAL A 6 -3.22 8.15 12.50
CA VAL A 6 -2.24 7.18 12.97
C VAL A 6 -2.24 5.95 12.07
N GLU A 7 -1.05 5.56 11.61
CA GLU A 7 -0.78 4.32 10.87
C GLU A 7 0.26 3.48 11.62
N SER A 8 -0.05 2.21 11.83
CA SER A 8 0.85 1.24 12.47
C SER A 8 0.56 -0.20 12.06
N SER A 9 0.07 -0.43 10.84
CA SER A 9 -0.43 -1.76 10.42
C SER A 9 0.67 -2.79 10.18
N CYS A 10 1.91 -2.37 9.90
CA CYS A 10 3.02 -3.27 9.54
C CYS A 10 4.33 -2.87 10.23
N ASP A 11 5.28 -2.30 9.51
CA ASP A 11 6.64 -1.95 9.98
C ASP A 11 6.96 -0.45 9.89
N ASP A 12 5.98 0.37 9.52
CA ASP A 12 6.09 1.83 9.54
C ASP A 12 5.16 2.40 10.62
N THR A 13 5.72 3.19 11.54
CA THR A 13 4.92 4.00 12.47
C THR A 13 4.74 5.38 11.89
N SER A 14 3.53 5.82 11.63
CA SER A 14 3.28 7.14 11.08
C SER A 14 2.20 7.91 11.84
N VAL A 15 2.42 9.21 12.00
CA VAL A 15 1.45 10.16 12.54
C VAL A 15 1.40 11.38 11.63
N ALA A 16 0.20 11.80 11.27
CA ALA A 16 -0.01 12.95 10.41
C ALA A 16 -1.11 13.89 10.93
N LEU A 17 -0.94 15.16 10.61
CA LEU A 17 -2.00 16.16 10.69
C LEU A 17 -2.38 16.58 9.28
N VAL A 18 -3.63 16.32 8.92
CA VAL A 18 -4.18 16.69 7.61
C VAL A 18 -5.35 17.63 7.76
N ARG A 19 -5.47 18.58 6.84
CA ARG A 19 -6.62 19.45 6.75
C ARG A 19 -7.46 19.06 5.55
N MET A 20 -8.68 18.62 5.81
CA MET A 20 -9.61 18.12 4.82
C MET A 20 -10.89 18.95 4.78
N GLY A 21 -11.37 19.17 3.57
CA GLY A 21 -12.60 19.89 3.29
C GLY A 21 -13.02 19.69 1.83
N GLU A 22 -14.15 20.27 1.42
CA GLU A 22 -14.65 20.11 0.04
C GLU A 22 -13.64 20.51 -1.03
N ARG A 23 -12.88 21.58 -0.78
CA ARG A 23 -11.89 22.17 -1.70
C ARG A 23 -10.45 22.14 -1.15
N GLU A 24 -10.26 21.63 0.06
CA GLU A 24 -8.96 21.61 0.71
C GLU A 24 -8.56 20.18 1.06
N ARG A 25 -7.41 19.74 0.56
CA ARG A 25 -6.78 18.45 0.87
C ARG A 25 -5.30 18.73 1.09
N LYS A 26 -4.93 18.98 2.34
CA LYS A 26 -3.58 19.45 2.67
C LYS A 26 -2.97 18.61 3.80
N ILE A 27 -1.78 18.11 3.56
CA ILE A 27 -0.93 17.53 4.61
C ILE A 27 -0.26 18.72 5.31
N LEU A 28 -0.48 18.89 6.62
CA LEU A 28 0.20 19.89 7.43
C LEU A 28 1.51 19.32 7.97
N SER A 29 1.49 18.05 8.38
CA SER A 29 2.65 17.28 8.77
C SER A 29 2.40 15.80 8.54
N CYS A 30 3.46 15.04 8.25
CA CYS A 30 3.41 13.58 8.19
C CYS A 30 4.78 13.04 8.62
N ARG A 31 4.84 12.45 9.80
CA ARG A 31 6.06 11.91 10.39
C ARG A 31 6.00 10.40 10.42
N THR A 32 7.00 9.77 9.83
CA THR A 32 7.09 8.31 9.74
C THR A 32 8.44 7.84 10.26
N ALA A 33 8.42 6.84 11.12
CA ALA A 33 9.57 6.07 11.55
C ALA A 33 9.50 4.68 10.93
N SER A 34 10.37 4.40 9.97
CA SER A 34 10.46 3.11 9.32
C SER A 34 11.36 2.17 10.10
N GLN A 35 10.94 0.92 10.21
CA GLN A 35 11.68 -0.15 10.87
C GLN A 35 12.50 -0.99 9.88
N THR A 36 12.61 -0.54 8.63
CA THR A 36 13.30 -1.25 7.53
C THR A 36 14.70 -1.70 7.93
N GLU A 37 15.50 -0.83 8.56
CA GLU A 37 16.87 -1.18 8.94
C GLU A 37 16.94 -2.30 10.00
N THR A 38 15.96 -2.34 10.89
CA THR A 38 15.84 -3.42 11.88
C THR A 38 15.45 -4.73 11.20
N HIS A 39 14.44 -4.69 10.32
CA HIS A 39 13.92 -5.88 9.66
C HIS A 39 14.84 -6.45 8.57
N LYS A 40 15.75 -5.67 8.02
CA LYS A 40 16.84 -6.15 7.14
C LYS A 40 17.64 -7.27 7.80
N LEU A 41 17.89 -7.19 9.10
CA LEU A 41 18.67 -8.19 9.84
C LEU A 41 17.98 -9.58 9.84
N TYR A 42 16.67 -9.61 9.66
CA TYR A 42 15.85 -10.82 9.67
C TYR A 42 15.41 -11.24 8.27
N GLY A 43 15.65 -10.39 7.27
CA GLY A 43 15.24 -10.63 5.89
C GLY A 43 13.73 -10.50 5.65
N GLY A 44 13.03 -9.75 6.50
CA GLY A 44 11.60 -9.46 6.44
C GLY A 44 11.03 -9.06 7.79
N VAL A 45 9.77 -8.64 7.82
CA VAL A 45 9.12 -8.14 9.03
C VAL A 45 8.94 -9.25 10.07
N VAL A 46 9.35 -8.94 11.31
CA VAL A 46 9.12 -9.79 12.51
C VAL A 46 8.05 -9.12 13.36
N PRO A 47 6.81 -9.67 13.45
CA PRO A 47 5.66 -8.97 14.03
C PRO A 47 5.85 -8.49 15.48
N GLU A 48 6.53 -9.29 16.32
CA GLU A 48 6.77 -8.90 17.72
C GLU A 48 7.77 -7.74 17.84
N ILE A 49 8.80 -7.73 17.01
CA ILE A 49 9.77 -6.62 16.94
C ILE A 49 9.07 -5.36 16.46
N ALA A 50 8.24 -5.49 15.41
CA ALA A 50 7.48 -4.37 14.88
C ALA A 50 6.56 -3.75 15.96
N SER A 51 5.81 -4.55 16.71
CA SER A 51 4.92 -4.07 17.75
C SER A 51 5.66 -3.25 18.82
N ARG A 52 6.83 -3.69 19.25
CA ARG A 52 7.66 -2.98 20.24
C ARG A 52 8.19 -1.65 19.71
N ALA A 53 8.66 -1.64 18.47
CA ALA A 53 9.17 -0.41 17.85
C ALA A 53 8.07 0.64 17.67
N HIS A 54 6.83 0.24 17.39
CA HIS A 54 5.69 1.17 17.37
C HIS A 54 5.47 1.85 18.71
N ILE A 55 5.54 1.10 19.83
CA ILE A 55 5.36 1.66 21.19
C ILE A 55 6.44 2.72 21.46
N GLU A 56 7.67 2.47 21.06
CA GLU A 56 8.80 3.38 21.29
C GLU A 56 8.69 4.67 20.45
N ALA A 57 8.18 4.57 19.21
CA ALA A 57 8.19 5.67 18.26
C ALA A 57 6.94 6.58 18.30
N ILE A 58 5.76 6.02 18.57
CA ILE A 58 4.47 6.67 18.28
C ILE A 58 4.29 8.00 19.01
N SER A 59 4.68 8.09 20.27
CA SER A 59 4.52 9.31 21.07
C SER A 59 5.42 10.45 20.56
N SER A 60 6.70 10.16 20.29
CA SER A 60 7.64 11.15 19.77
C SER A 60 7.26 11.64 18.38
N LEU A 61 6.75 10.76 17.52
CA LEU A 61 6.24 11.13 16.21
C LEU A 61 5.00 12.04 16.32
N CYS A 62 4.12 11.76 17.27
CA CYS A 62 2.94 12.59 17.52
C CYS A 62 3.33 14.02 17.93
N TYR A 63 4.26 14.18 18.87
CA TYR A 63 4.79 15.49 19.25
C TYR A 63 5.43 16.22 18.06
N ALA A 64 6.29 15.52 17.31
CA ALA A 64 6.94 16.10 16.14
C ALA A 64 5.95 16.52 15.04
N ALA A 65 4.86 15.75 14.86
CA ALA A 65 3.82 16.10 13.90
C ALA A 65 3.06 17.37 14.31
N PHE A 66 2.72 17.53 15.58
CA PHE A 66 2.09 18.76 16.08
C PHE A 66 3.01 19.98 15.98
N ASP A 67 4.28 19.83 16.34
CA ASP A 67 5.29 20.90 16.27
C ASP A 67 5.45 21.40 14.82
N GLU A 68 5.64 20.46 13.88
CA GLU A 68 5.75 20.81 12.45
C GLU A 68 4.51 21.48 11.88
N ALA A 69 3.32 21.00 12.28
CA ALA A 69 2.06 21.55 11.81
C ALA A 69 1.71 22.92 12.45
N GLY A 70 2.39 23.28 13.53
CA GLY A 70 2.09 24.49 14.32
C GLY A 70 0.68 24.44 14.93
N CYS A 71 0.20 23.26 15.30
CA CYS A 71 -1.13 23.00 15.84
C CYS A 71 -1.05 22.44 17.25
N THR A 72 -2.16 22.51 17.99
CA THR A 72 -2.29 21.87 19.31
C THR A 72 -3.34 20.74 19.28
N PRO A 73 -3.28 19.79 20.20
CA PRO A 73 -4.25 18.70 20.25
C PRO A 73 -5.70 19.15 20.39
N GLU A 74 -5.95 20.26 21.08
CA GLU A 74 -7.29 20.85 21.26
C GLU A 74 -7.92 21.28 19.93
N GLN A 75 -7.10 21.68 18.97
CA GLN A 75 -7.54 22.12 17.65
C GLN A 75 -7.95 20.97 16.73
N VAL A 76 -7.54 19.73 17.07
CA VAL A 76 -7.96 18.54 16.32
C VAL A 76 -9.46 18.36 16.41
N GLU A 77 -10.10 18.06 15.29
CA GLU A 77 -11.55 17.87 15.19
C GLU A 77 -11.94 16.39 15.04
N LEU A 78 -10.97 15.55 14.58
CA LEU A 78 -11.18 14.13 14.33
C LEU A 78 -9.88 13.36 14.54
N VAL A 79 -9.97 12.15 15.11
CA VAL A 79 -8.86 11.18 15.18
C VAL A 79 -9.19 10.00 14.28
N GLY A 80 -8.32 9.73 13.29
CA GLY A 80 -8.39 8.57 12.41
C GLY A 80 -7.29 7.58 12.72
N VAL A 81 -7.57 6.28 12.68
CA VAL A 81 -6.56 5.25 12.91
C VAL A 81 -6.81 4.03 12.04
N THR A 82 -5.74 3.47 11.49
CA THR A 82 -5.81 2.17 10.84
C THR A 82 -6.12 1.09 11.86
N ALA A 83 -7.26 0.43 11.69
CA ALA A 83 -7.74 -0.59 12.59
C ALA A 83 -7.69 -2.00 11.98
N TYR A 84 -7.62 -2.10 10.66
CA TYR A 84 -7.55 -3.34 9.87
C TYR A 84 -7.24 -3.04 8.39
N PRO A 85 -6.83 -4.07 7.59
CA PRO A 85 -6.08 -5.24 8.04
C PRO A 85 -4.63 -4.91 8.37
N GLY A 86 -3.92 -5.85 9.03
CA GLY A 86 -2.50 -5.70 9.32
C GLY A 86 -2.01 -6.63 10.45
N LEU A 87 -0.77 -6.43 10.88
CA LEU A 87 -0.19 -7.17 12.00
C LEU A 87 -0.89 -6.78 13.29
N ILE A 88 -1.57 -7.75 13.92
CA ILE A 88 -2.46 -7.49 15.06
C ILE A 88 -1.78 -6.74 16.20
N GLY A 89 -0.53 -7.10 16.55
CA GLY A 89 0.23 -6.44 17.61
C GLY A 89 0.59 -4.98 17.27
N SER A 90 0.93 -4.73 16.01
CA SER A 90 1.25 -3.40 15.49
C SER A 90 0.00 -2.51 15.45
N LEU A 91 -1.09 -2.99 14.87
CA LEU A 91 -2.39 -2.30 14.87
C LEU A 91 -2.87 -1.97 16.28
N PHE A 92 -2.68 -2.90 17.24
CA PHE A 92 -3.08 -2.71 18.61
C PHE A 92 -2.43 -1.49 19.25
N VAL A 93 -1.17 -1.20 18.93
CA VAL A 93 -0.46 -0.01 19.43
C VAL A 93 -1.12 1.27 18.91
N GLY A 94 -1.29 1.40 17.60
CA GLY A 94 -1.91 2.59 16.99
C GLY A 94 -3.35 2.80 17.46
N VAL A 95 -4.16 1.74 17.48
CA VAL A 95 -5.57 1.80 17.91
C VAL A 95 -5.67 2.28 19.36
N ASN A 96 -4.88 1.73 20.30
CA ASN A 96 -4.94 2.17 21.69
C ASN A 96 -4.40 3.59 21.88
N PHE A 97 -3.36 3.97 21.15
CA PHE A 97 -2.85 5.33 21.17
C PHE A 97 -3.90 6.34 20.69
N ALA A 98 -4.53 6.06 19.53
CA ALA A 98 -5.59 6.92 18.99
C ALA A 98 -6.82 7.01 19.91
N LYS A 99 -7.25 5.88 20.51
CA LYS A 99 -8.33 5.85 21.51
C LYS A 99 -8.01 6.73 22.71
N SER A 100 -6.78 6.66 23.21
CA SER A 100 -6.35 7.44 24.36
C SER A 100 -6.39 8.95 24.06
N LEU A 101 -5.92 9.36 22.88
CA LEU A 101 -6.00 10.76 22.45
C LEU A 101 -7.45 11.23 22.23
N ALA A 102 -8.25 10.42 21.53
CA ALA A 102 -9.66 10.72 21.31
C ALA A 102 -10.42 10.91 22.64
N TYR A 103 -10.16 10.04 23.61
CA TYR A 103 -10.75 10.15 24.96
C TYR A 103 -10.26 11.38 25.71
N ALA A 104 -8.95 11.60 25.76
CA ALA A 104 -8.36 12.71 26.53
C ALA A 104 -8.82 14.09 26.04
N TYR A 105 -9.02 14.24 24.74
CA TYR A 105 -9.41 15.52 24.13
C TYR A 105 -10.89 15.58 23.72
N GLY A 106 -11.68 14.56 24.03
CA GLY A 106 -13.11 14.51 23.71
C GLY A 106 -13.40 14.57 22.21
N LYS A 107 -12.56 13.93 21.38
CA LYS A 107 -12.68 13.98 19.93
C LYS A 107 -13.33 12.71 19.37
N PRO A 108 -14.09 12.81 18.27
CA PRO A 108 -14.58 11.64 17.56
C PRO A 108 -13.43 10.79 17.05
N LEU A 109 -13.63 9.47 17.04
CA LEU A 109 -12.68 8.46 16.56
C LEU A 109 -13.25 7.77 15.33
N VAL A 110 -12.41 7.52 14.34
CA VAL A 110 -12.76 6.78 13.13
C VAL A 110 -11.78 5.64 12.91
N ALA A 111 -12.32 4.43 12.71
CA ALA A 111 -11.56 3.26 12.27
C ALA A 111 -11.42 3.29 10.75
N VAL A 112 -10.20 3.09 10.26
CA VAL A 112 -9.88 3.12 8.84
C VAL A 112 -9.39 1.75 8.40
N ASN A 113 -9.86 1.32 7.22
CA ASN A 113 -9.30 0.18 6.51
C ASN A 113 -8.01 0.62 5.81
N HIS A 114 -6.91 -0.09 6.07
CA HIS A 114 -5.58 0.19 5.51
C HIS A 114 -5.57 0.18 3.98
N THR A 115 -6.24 -0.78 3.34
CA THR A 115 -6.28 -0.89 1.87
C THR A 115 -7.09 0.23 1.24
N HIS A 116 -8.17 0.68 1.88
CA HIS A 116 -8.94 1.86 1.47
C HIS A 116 -8.11 3.14 1.63
N ALA A 117 -7.33 3.25 2.71
CA ALA A 117 -6.45 4.38 2.93
C ALA A 117 -5.41 4.51 1.81
N HIS A 118 -4.82 3.40 1.34
CA HIS A 118 -3.91 3.45 0.18
C HIS A 118 -4.59 4.07 -1.04
N ALA A 119 -5.80 3.64 -1.39
CA ALA A 119 -6.53 4.25 -2.51
C ALA A 119 -6.80 5.75 -2.26
N ALA A 120 -7.12 6.12 -1.01
CA ALA A 120 -7.37 7.51 -0.62
C ALA A 120 -6.14 8.43 -0.74
N ALA A 121 -4.91 7.88 -0.73
CA ALA A 121 -3.69 8.65 -0.99
C ALA A 121 -3.74 9.36 -2.35
N ALA A 122 -4.45 8.80 -3.34
CA ALA A 122 -4.60 9.42 -4.65
C ALA A 122 -5.38 10.75 -4.59
N TYR A 123 -6.31 10.92 -3.65
CA TYR A 123 -7.05 12.17 -3.48
C TYR A 123 -6.14 13.36 -3.10
N LEU A 124 -5.00 13.08 -2.46
CA LEU A 124 -4.03 14.13 -2.09
C LEU A 124 -3.25 14.65 -3.30
N GLY A 125 -3.02 13.78 -4.30
CA GLY A 125 -2.36 14.15 -5.56
C GLY A 125 -3.31 14.64 -6.65
N HIS A 126 -4.60 14.27 -6.56
CA HIS A 126 -5.63 14.56 -7.56
C HIS A 126 -6.86 15.16 -6.88
N PRO A 127 -6.87 16.48 -6.61
CA PRO A 127 -7.96 17.13 -5.86
C PRO A 127 -9.34 17.04 -6.55
N ASP A 128 -9.36 16.80 -7.84
CA ASP A 128 -10.56 16.63 -8.67
C ASP A 128 -11.04 15.16 -8.77
N LEU A 129 -10.26 14.20 -8.26
CA LEU A 129 -10.66 12.80 -8.23
C LEU A 129 -11.91 12.61 -7.35
N ARG A 130 -12.88 11.92 -7.90
CA ARG A 130 -14.15 11.54 -7.24
C ARG A 130 -14.48 10.11 -7.62
N PRO A 131 -15.13 9.33 -6.75
CA PRO A 131 -15.74 8.07 -7.16
C PRO A 131 -16.85 8.34 -8.21
N PRO A 132 -17.21 7.34 -9.04
CA PRO A 132 -16.70 5.99 -8.99
C PRO A 132 -15.40 5.80 -9.81
N PHE A 133 -14.56 4.86 -9.39
CA PHE A 133 -13.34 4.47 -10.11
C PHE A 133 -12.90 3.04 -9.76
N LEU A 134 -12.00 2.47 -10.56
CA LEU A 134 -11.33 1.20 -10.25
C LEU A 134 -10.02 1.48 -9.52
N ALA A 135 -9.81 0.91 -8.33
CA ALA A 135 -8.55 1.02 -7.58
C ALA A 135 -7.72 -0.26 -7.70
N LEU A 136 -6.50 -0.13 -8.21
CA LEU A 136 -5.45 -1.14 -8.09
C LEU A 136 -4.57 -0.78 -6.91
N THR A 137 -4.73 -1.50 -5.80
CA THR A 137 -3.91 -1.35 -4.60
C THR A 137 -2.88 -2.48 -4.56
N VAL A 138 -1.58 -2.13 -4.62
CA VAL A 138 -0.47 -3.10 -4.66
C VAL A 138 0.59 -2.68 -3.65
N SER A 139 0.77 -3.46 -2.58
CA SER A 139 1.73 -3.19 -1.51
C SER A 139 2.57 -4.43 -1.16
N GLY A 140 3.35 -4.33 -0.10
CA GLY A 140 4.10 -5.47 0.46
C GLY A 140 3.20 -6.61 0.88
N GLY A 141 2.07 -6.31 1.54
CA GLY A 141 1.16 -7.31 2.10
C GLY A 141 -0.16 -7.49 1.35
N HIS A 142 -0.52 -6.59 0.43
CA HIS A 142 -1.82 -6.59 -0.23
C HIS A 142 -1.69 -6.39 -1.75
N THR A 143 -2.53 -7.11 -2.49
CA THR A 143 -2.73 -6.90 -3.93
C THR A 143 -4.20 -7.12 -4.23
N SER A 144 -4.91 -6.05 -4.59
CA SER A 144 -6.34 -6.09 -4.87
C SER A 144 -6.77 -5.10 -5.94
N LEU A 145 -7.84 -5.45 -6.62
CA LEU A 145 -8.64 -4.59 -7.50
C LEU A 145 -9.98 -4.35 -6.82
N SER A 146 -10.34 -3.09 -6.61
CA SER A 146 -11.60 -2.70 -5.99
C SER A 146 -12.40 -1.76 -6.87
N ASP A 147 -13.68 -2.06 -7.09
CA ASP A 147 -14.64 -1.11 -7.62
C ASP A 147 -15.05 -0.15 -6.49
N VAL A 148 -14.55 1.07 -6.56
CA VAL A 148 -14.84 2.14 -5.59
C VAL A 148 -16.04 2.91 -6.08
N ARG A 149 -17.22 2.61 -5.51
CA ARG A 149 -18.51 3.18 -5.91
C ARG A 149 -18.78 4.54 -5.27
N ASP A 150 -18.34 4.67 -4.02
CA ASP A 150 -18.32 5.92 -3.28
C ASP A 150 -17.09 5.95 -2.37
N TYR A 151 -16.82 7.06 -1.71
CA TYR A 151 -15.64 7.28 -0.87
C TYR A 151 -15.45 6.22 0.24
N THR A 152 -16.51 5.54 0.63
CA THR A 152 -16.51 4.49 1.67
C THR A 152 -17.07 3.14 1.18
N GLU A 153 -17.45 3.04 -0.10
CA GLU A 153 -17.98 1.83 -0.69
C GLU A 153 -16.97 1.18 -1.65
N PHE A 154 -16.30 0.16 -1.16
CA PHE A 154 -15.28 -0.61 -1.88
C PHE A 154 -15.77 -2.03 -2.09
N GLU A 155 -15.93 -2.45 -3.33
CA GLU A 155 -16.19 -3.84 -3.68
C GLU A 155 -14.92 -4.45 -4.26
N VAL A 156 -14.32 -5.43 -3.57
CA VAL A 156 -13.17 -6.16 -4.09
C VAL A 156 -13.61 -7.07 -5.22
N VAL A 157 -13.20 -6.74 -6.46
CA VAL A 157 -13.54 -7.51 -7.67
C VAL A 157 -12.44 -8.51 -8.06
N GLY A 158 -11.23 -8.35 -7.54
CA GLY A 158 -10.11 -9.29 -7.71
C GLY A 158 -9.03 -9.06 -6.66
N ARG A 159 -8.34 -10.12 -6.27
CA ARG A 159 -7.25 -10.05 -5.28
C ARG A 159 -6.24 -11.16 -5.48
N THR A 160 -5.09 -11.04 -4.84
CA THR A 160 -4.20 -12.21 -4.75
C THR A 160 -4.79 -13.29 -3.84
N ARG A 161 -4.59 -14.55 -4.23
CA ARG A 161 -5.00 -15.73 -3.43
C ARG A 161 -3.89 -16.24 -2.52
N ASP A 162 -2.69 -15.70 -2.66
CA ASP A 162 -1.50 -16.12 -1.92
C ASP A 162 -0.59 -14.92 -1.62
N ASP A 163 0.68 -14.97 -1.98
CA ASP A 163 1.62 -13.86 -1.75
C ASP A 163 1.11 -12.58 -2.42
N ALA A 164 1.35 -11.42 -1.81
CA ALA A 164 1.19 -10.13 -2.47
C ALA A 164 2.33 -9.90 -3.50
N ALA A 165 2.12 -9.02 -4.47
CA ALA A 165 3.14 -8.71 -5.48
C ALA A 165 4.44 -8.17 -4.85
N GLY A 166 4.34 -7.30 -3.83
CA GLY A 166 5.52 -6.79 -3.12
C GLY A 166 6.26 -7.89 -2.36
N GLU A 167 5.54 -8.78 -1.69
CA GLU A 167 6.11 -9.94 -1.02
C GLU A 167 6.81 -10.88 -2.00
N ALA A 168 6.26 -11.07 -3.21
CA ALA A 168 6.89 -11.85 -4.26
C ALA A 168 8.21 -11.21 -4.72
N PHE A 169 8.26 -9.90 -4.90
CA PHE A 169 9.50 -9.18 -5.18
C PHE A 169 10.53 -9.35 -4.07
N ASP A 170 10.15 -9.18 -2.82
CA ASP A 170 11.07 -9.29 -1.67
C ASP A 170 11.63 -10.71 -1.51
N LYS A 171 10.79 -11.73 -1.68
CA LYS A 171 11.20 -13.14 -1.60
C LYS A 171 12.19 -13.52 -2.72
N VAL A 172 11.96 -13.05 -3.95
CA VAL A 172 12.88 -13.26 -5.07
C VAL A 172 14.18 -12.47 -4.86
N ALA A 173 14.08 -11.21 -4.47
CA ALA A 173 15.23 -10.37 -4.14
C ALA A 173 16.15 -11.03 -3.12
N ARG A 174 15.59 -11.61 -2.06
CA ARG A 174 16.34 -12.34 -1.04
C ARG A 174 17.15 -13.52 -1.63
N VAL A 175 16.55 -14.30 -2.54
CA VAL A 175 17.28 -15.40 -3.22
C VAL A 175 18.38 -14.88 -4.13
N MET A 176 18.18 -13.69 -4.73
CA MET A 176 19.19 -12.98 -5.51
C MET A 176 20.26 -12.31 -4.65
N GLY A 177 20.21 -12.43 -3.31
CA GLY A 177 21.16 -11.77 -2.41
C GLY A 177 20.96 -10.26 -2.30
N ILE A 178 19.76 -9.76 -2.58
CA ILE A 178 19.35 -8.36 -2.42
C ILE A 178 18.70 -8.22 -1.03
N PRO A 179 19.13 -7.25 -0.20
CA PRO A 179 18.57 -7.06 1.13
C PRO A 179 17.12 -6.56 1.09
N TYR A 180 16.39 -6.80 2.17
CA TYR A 180 15.03 -6.26 2.37
C TYR A 180 15.05 -4.72 2.58
N PRO A 181 14.09 -3.96 2.04
CA PRO A 181 13.09 -4.36 1.04
C PRO A 181 13.69 -4.43 -0.36
N GLY A 182 13.41 -5.52 -1.08
CA GLY A 182 14.04 -5.80 -2.36
C GLY A 182 13.39 -5.13 -3.56
N GLY A 183 12.11 -4.71 -3.43
CA GLY A 183 11.31 -4.22 -4.55
C GLY A 183 11.92 -3.05 -5.31
N ALA A 184 12.49 -2.05 -4.60
CA ALA A 184 13.11 -0.88 -5.23
C ALA A 184 14.41 -1.23 -5.98
N GLU A 185 15.19 -2.20 -5.50
CA GLU A 185 16.40 -2.63 -6.17
C GLU A 185 16.09 -3.51 -7.38
N ILE A 186 15.08 -4.38 -7.28
CA ILE A 186 14.55 -5.13 -8.42
C ILE A 186 14.08 -4.17 -9.54
N ASP A 187 13.37 -3.08 -9.21
CA ASP A 187 12.93 -2.08 -10.17
C ASP A 187 14.11 -1.43 -10.92
N LYS A 188 15.19 -1.09 -10.20
CA LYS A 188 16.41 -0.56 -10.81
C LYS A 188 17.11 -1.58 -11.70
N LEU A 189 17.31 -2.80 -11.22
CA LEU A 189 17.93 -3.88 -12.00
C LEU A 189 17.12 -4.20 -13.25
N ALA A 190 15.80 -4.22 -13.15
CA ALA A 190 14.91 -4.48 -14.28
C ALA A 190 15.08 -3.46 -15.42
N SER A 191 15.42 -2.21 -15.09
CA SER A 191 15.68 -1.17 -16.09
C SER A 191 16.98 -1.38 -16.88
N LEU A 192 17.85 -2.26 -16.42
CA LEU A 192 19.16 -2.57 -17.04
C LEU A 192 19.13 -3.90 -17.79
N GLY A 193 18.10 -4.71 -17.60
CA GLY A 193 17.99 -6.06 -18.15
C GLY A 193 17.10 -6.15 -19.38
N ASP A 194 17.18 -7.31 -20.03
CA ASP A 194 16.29 -7.68 -21.14
C ASP A 194 15.10 -8.49 -20.59
N PRO A 195 13.86 -7.97 -20.65
CA PRO A 195 12.68 -8.67 -20.17
C PRO A 195 12.29 -9.89 -21.01
N ASP A 196 12.81 -10.03 -22.25
CA ASP A 196 12.57 -11.15 -23.16
C ASP A 196 13.60 -12.27 -23.04
N ALA A 197 14.70 -12.05 -22.30
CA ALA A 197 15.75 -13.05 -22.12
C ALA A 197 15.30 -14.29 -21.35
N ILE A 198 14.29 -14.17 -20.49
CA ILE A 198 13.75 -15.26 -19.67
C ILE A 198 12.23 -15.16 -19.67
N HIS A 199 11.55 -16.29 -19.87
CA HIS A 199 10.10 -16.32 -19.81
C HIS A 199 9.62 -16.92 -18.49
N PHE A 200 8.96 -16.10 -17.66
CA PHE A 200 8.28 -16.55 -16.43
C PHE A 200 6.76 -16.59 -16.62
N PRO A 201 6.04 -17.44 -15.87
CA PRO A 201 4.59 -17.55 -16.00
C PRO A 201 3.87 -16.27 -15.54
N SER A 202 2.69 -16.04 -16.10
CA SER A 202 1.78 -14.98 -15.63
C SER A 202 1.28 -15.27 -14.21
N ALA A 203 1.07 -14.22 -13.41
CA ALA A 203 0.40 -14.31 -12.12
C ALA A 203 -1.13 -14.25 -12.24
N ALA A 204 -1.69 -13.99 -13.41
CA ALA A 204 -3.13 -13.98 -13.63
C ALA A 204 -3.70 -15.40 -13.60
N ILE A 205 -4.67 -15.66 -12.72
CA ILE A 205 -5.31 -16.98 -12.62
C ILE A 205 -6.24 -17.20 -13.81
N ALA A 206 -6.12 -18.35 -14.48
CA ALA A 206 -6.96 -18.68 -15.61
C ALA A 206 -8.45 -18.89 -15.19
N GLY A 207 -9.38 -18.60 -16.10
CA GLY A 207 -10.81 -18.75 -15.89
C GLY A 207 -11.53 -17.41 -15.67
N ASP A 208 -12.81 -17.47 -15.30
CA ASP A 208 -13.65 -16.28 -15.09
C ASP A 208 -13.43 -15.67 -13.70
N THR A 209 -12.20 -15.19 -13.46
CA THR A 209 -11.80 -14.54 -12.22
C THR A 209 -10.84 -13.38 -12.51
N LEU A 210 -10.88 -12.34 -11.68
CA LEU A 210 -9.89 -11.25 -11.69
C LEU A 210 -8.76 -11.49 -10.68
N ASP A 211 -8.73 -12.64 -10.02
CA ASP A 211 -7.74 -12.95 -9.01
C ASP A 211 -6.35 -13.20 -9.61
N LEU A 212 -5.36 -13.07 -8.75
CA LEU A 212 -3.94 -13.24 -9.02
C LEU A 212 -3.34 -14.30 -8.08
N SER A 213 -2.21 -14.88 -8.48
CA SER A 213 -1.39 -15.79 -7.66
C SER A 213 0.08 -15.55 -7.98
N PHE A 214 0.83 -15.04 -7.02
CA PHE A 214 2.26 -14.75 -7.20
C PHE A 214 3.16 -15.88 -6.71
N SER A 215 2.65 -16.83 -5.93
CA SER A 215 3.44 -17.97 -5.41
C SER A 215 3.99 -18.86 -6.51
N GLY A 216 3.21 -19.07 -7.59
CA GLY A 216 3.67 -19.81 -8.76
C GLY A 216 4.81 -19.11 -9.50
N LEU A 217 4.65 -17.81 -9.74
CA LEU A 217 5.67 -16.96 -10.35
C LEU A 217 6.97 -16.95 -9.52
N LYS A 218 6.86 -16.66 -8.22
CA LYS A 218 7.99 -16.71 -7.28
C LYS A 218 8.74 -18.04 -7.35
N THR A 219 8.00 -19.14 -7.31
CA THR A 219 8.58 -20.49 -7.36
C THR A 219 9.31 -20.75 -8.68
N ALA A 220 8.76 -20.31 -9.81
CA ALA A 220 9.40 -20.42 -11.11
C ALA A 220 10.76 -19.68 -11.16
N VAL A 221 10.81 -18.45 -10.63
CA VAL A 221 12.06 -17.67 -10.58
C VAL A 221 13.08 -18.34 -9.66
N ILE A 222 12.68 -18.79 -8.46
CA ILE A 222 13.58 -19.47 -7.52
C ILE A 222 14.13 -20.76 -8.13
N ASN A 223 13.28 -21.54 -8.80
CA ASN A 223 13.71 -22.79 -9.47
C ASN A 223 14.68 -22.49 -10.62
N TYR A 224 14.45 -21.44 -11.40
CA TYR A 224 15.37 -20.99 -12.44
C TYR A 224 16.76 -20.68 -11.86
N LEU A 225 16.83 -19.87 -10.80
CA LEU A 225 18.07 -19.48 -10.14
C LEU A 225 18.80 -20.70 -9.56
N ASN A 226 18.09 -21.60 -8.88
CA ASN A 226 18.66 -22.82 -8.31
C ASN A 226 19.19 -23.76 -9.40
N THR A 227 18.47 -23.94 -10.48
CA THR A 227 18.87 -24.79 -11.61
C THR A 227 20.14 -24.25 -12.29
N ALA A 228 20.18 -22.95 -12.54
CA ALA A 228 21.35 -22.29 -13.09
C ALA A 228 22.58 -22.46 -12.17
N SER A 229 22.39 -22.25 -10.86
CA SER A 229 23.45 -22.46 -9.87
C SER A 229 23.99 -23.90 -9.87
N GLN A 230 23.10 -24.90 -9.93
CA GLN A 230 23.50 -26.32 -9.96
C GLN A 230 24.26 -26.71 -11.24
N ARG A 231 23.95 -26.05 -12.37
CA ARG A 231 24.61 -26.28 -13.65
C ARG A 231 25.90 -25.49 -13.82
N GLY A 232 26.17 -24.52 -12.92
CA GLY A 232 27.28 -23.58 -13.06
C GLY A 232 27.05 -22.55 -14.14
N ASP A 233 25.81 -22.31 -14.55
CA ASP A 233 25.45 -21.32 -15.55
C ASP A 233 25.60 -19.89 -14.97
N THR A 234 26.06 -18.96 -15.81
CA THR A 234 26.12 -17.54 -15.41
C THR A 234 24.72 -16.92 -15.56
N VAL A 235 24.20 -16.42 -14.45
CA VAL A 235 22.90 -15.72 -14.42
C VAL A 235 23.14 -14.22 -14.54
N VAL A 236 22.53 -13.58 -15.54
CA VAL A 236 22.46 -12.12 -15.64
C VAL A 236 21.31 -11.65 -14.74
N ARG A 237 21.65 -11.07 -13.58
CA ARG A 237 20.69 -10.68 -12.55
C ARG A 237 19.66 -9.66 -13.05
N GLU A 238 20.12 -8.75 -13.89
CA GLU A 238 19.31 -7.70 -14.54
C GLU A 238 18.19 -8.33 -15.39
N ASN A 239 18.50 -9.39 -16.13
CA ASN A 239 17.51 -10.09 -16.96
C ASN A 239 16.47 -10.82 -16.11
N VAL A 240 16.89 -11.43 -14.98
CA VAL A 240 15.95 -12.04 -14.03
C VAL A 240 15.01 -11.00 -13.46
N ALA A 241 15.54 -9.85 -13.02
CA ALA A 241 14.76 -8.75 -12.49
C ALA A 241 13.79 -8.18 -13.54
N ALA A 242 14.25 -8.01 -14.78
CA ALA A 242 13.43 -7.50 -15.89
C ALA A 242 12.28 -8.48 -16.23
N ALA A 243 12.57 -9.76 -16.38
CA ALA A 243 11.57 -10.78 -16.69
C ALA A 243 10.54 -10.97 -15.55
N LEU A 244 11.01 -10.98 -14.29
CA LEU A 244 10.11 -10.99 -13.13
C LEU A 244 9.19 -9.78 -13.12
N THR A 245 9.76 -8.58 -13.25
CA THR A 245 9.00 -7.33 -13.22
C THR A 245 7.95 -7.31 -14.33
N ARG A 246 8.31 -7.68 -15.54
CA ARG A 246 7.38 -7.80 -16.67
C ARG A 246 6.24 -8.76 -16.39
N SER A 247 6.54 -9.96 -15.85
CA SER A 247 5.48 -10.93 -15.52
C SER A 247 4.52 -10.42 -14.45
N VAL A 248 5.02 -9.67 -13.45
CA VAL A 248 4.18 -9.05 -12.43
C VAL A 248 3.34 -7.94 -13.03
N THR A 249 3.97 -6.97 -13.72
CA THR A 249 3.28 -5.76 -14.21
C THR A 249 2.26 -6.08 -15.28
N SER A 250 2.61 -6.94 -16.26
CA SER A 250 1.67 -7.36 -17.29
C SER A 250 0.47 -8.14 -16.75
N SER A 251 0.66 -8.95 -15.70
CA SER A 251 -0.45 -9.64 -15.02
C SER A 251 -1.39 -8.66 -14.34
N LEU A 252 -0.85 -7.64 -13.66
CA LEU A 252 -1.63 -6.58 -13.01
C LEU A 252 -2.41 -5.75 -14.02
N VAL A 253 -1.74 -5.29 -15.09
CA VAL A 253 -2.36 -4.47 -16.15
C VAL A 253 -3.44 -5.26 -16.90
N CYS A 254 -3.20 -6.55 -17.17
CA CYS A 254 -4.21 -7.44 -17.75
C CYS A 254 -5.47 -7.49 -16.90
N ARG A 255 -5.33 -7.67 -15.57
CA ARG A 255 -6.49 -7.70 -14.64
C ARG A 255 -7.18 -6.33 -14.53
N VAL A 256 -6.45 -5.24 -14.59
CA VAL A 256 -7.07 -3.89 -14.69
C VAL A 256 -7.93 -3.81 -15.96
N GLY A 257 -7.42 -4.27 -17.10
CA GLY A 257 -8.15 -4.26 -18.35
C GLY A 257 -9.46 -5.05 -18.30
N GLU A 258 -9.40 -6.27 -17.77
CA GLU A 258 -10.59 -7.11 -17.59
C GLU A 258 -11.58 -6.50 -16.58
N ALA A 259 -11.08 -5.90 -15.50
CA ALA A 259 -11.92 -5.23 -14.50
C ALA A 259 -12.62 -3.99 -15.08
N VAL A 260 -11.91 -3.18 -15.87
CA VAL A 260 -12.49 -2.04 -16.59
C VAL A 260 -13.61 -2.50 -17.51
N GLN A 261 -13.42 -3.59 -18.27
CA GLN A 261 -14.47 -4.14 -19.14
C GLN A 261 -15.70 -4.61 -18.35
N ARG A 262 -15.50 -5.23 -17.16
CA ARG A 262 -16.60 -5.74 -16.32
C ARG A 262 -17.36 -4.64 -15.58
N THR A 263 -16.65 -3.60 -15.11
CA THR A 263 -17.22 -2.54 -14.27
C THR A 263 -17.66 -1.30 -15.05
N GLY A 264 -17.14 -1.12 -16.27
CA GLY A 264 -17.37 0.08 -17.07
C GLY A 264 -16.71 1.35 -16.48
N ARG A 265 -15.71 1.22 -15.59
CA ARG A 265 -15.04 2.38 -15.01
C ARG A 265 -14.10 3.04 -16.01
N GLU A 266 -14.17 4.37 -16.10
CA GLU A 266 -13.33 5.18 -16.98
C GLU A 266 -12.12 5.77 -16.26
N THR A 267 -12.07 5.66 -14.93
CA THR A 267 -10.96 6.13 -14.10
C THR A 267 -10.32 4.96 -13.37
N VAL A 268 -8.99 4.89 -13.44
CA VAL A 268 -8.16 3.91 -12.73
C VAL A 268 -7.31 4.65 -11.72
N VAL A 269 -7.27 4.14 -10.48
CA VAL A 269 -6.40 4.63 -9.41
C VAL A 269 -5.33 3.58 -9.14
N LEU A 270 -4.05 3.99 -9.08
CA LEU A 270 -2.93 3.14 -8.69
C LEU A 270 -2.38 3.62 -7.35
N ALA A 271 -2.34 2.72 -6.35
CA ALA A 271 -1.91 3.01 -4.99
C ALA A 271 -1.20 1.83 -4.32
N GLY A 272 -0.59 2.07 -3.15
CA GLY A 272 0.20 1.10 -2.41
C GLY A 272 1.69 1.18 -2.70
N GLY A 273 2.54 0.55 -1.88
CA GLY A 273 4.01 0.64 -1.96
C GLY A 273 4.58 0.23 -3.32
N VAL A 274 4.05 -0.83 -3.94
CA VAL A 274 4.46 -1.28 -5.27
C VAL A 274 4.00 -0.32 -6.38
N ALA A 275 3.04 0.56 -6.11
CA ALA A 275 2.68 1.64 -7.04
C ALA A 275 3.82 2.65 -7.28
N ALA A 276 4.91 2.61 -6.50
CA ALA A 276 6.13 3.37 -6.78
C ALA A 276 7.00 2.75 -7.89
N ASN A 277 6.80 1.46 -8.22
CA ASN A 277 7.54 0.73 -9.27
C ASN A 277 7.40 1.43 -10.61
N SER A 278 8.55 1.71 -11.25
CA SER A 278 8.60 2.53 -12.46
C SER A 278 8.00 1.83 -13.69
N HIS A 279 8.19 0.52 -13.79
CA HIS A 279 7.67 -0.31 -14.88
C HIS A 279 6.15 -0.45 -14.81
N LEU A 280 5.61 -0.69 -13.60
CA LEU A 280 4.15 -0.74 -13.40
C LEU A 280 3.48 0.58 -13.78
N ARG A 281 4.08 1.71 -13.35
CA ARG A 281 3.58 3.04 -13.72
C ARG A 281 3.59 3.27 -15.23
N ALA A 282 4.68 2.91 -15.89
CA ALA A 282 4.81 3.08 -17.33
C ALA A 282 3.80 2.22 -18.10
N GLU A 283 3.74 0.92 -17.81
CA GLU A 283 2.85 -0.03 -18.49
C GLU A 283 1.37 0.31 -18.27
N LEU A 284 0.99 0.67 -17.03
CA LEU A 284 -0.39 1.08 -16.75
C LEU A 284 -0.75 2.43 -17.39
N SER A 285 0.21 3.37 -17.48
CA SER A 285 -0.01 4.65 -18.18
C SER A 285 -0.24 4.43 -19.66
N GLU A 286 0.59 3.61 -20.29
CA GLU A 286 0.43 3.25 -21.73
C GLU A 286 -0.92 2.56 -21.97
N TYR A 287 -1.28 1.62 -21.10
CA TYR A 287 -2.56 0.94 -21.20
C TYR A 287 -3.74 1.92 -21.11
N CYS A 288 -3.74 2.80 -20.10
CA CYS A 288 -4.82 3.77 -19.90
C CYS A 288 -4.91 4.77 -21.06
N GLU A 289 -3.78 5.29 -21.54
CA GLU A 289 -3.73 6.19 -22.69
C GLU A 289 -4.31 5.54 -23.95
N LYS A 290 -3.90 4.31 -24.26
CA LYS A 290 -4.38 3.55 -25.40
C LYS A 290 -5.88 3.29 -25.37
N HIS A 291 -6.47 3.15 -24.19
CA HIS A 291 -7.89 2.84 -24.00
C HIS A 291 -8.75 4.06 -23.62
N GLY A 292 -8.18 5.26 -23.62
CA GLY A 292 -8.89 6.50 -23.28
C GLY A 292 -9.34 6.57 -21.81
N LEU A 293 -8.65 5.88 -20.90
CA LEU A 293 -8.94 5.84 -19.48
C LEU A 293 -8.18 6.95 -18.74
N ARG A 294 -8.82 7.54 -17.75
CA ARG A 294 -8.13 8.45 -16.84
C ARG A 294 -7.34 7.65 -15.80
N LEU A 295 -6.03 7.93 -15.67
CA LEU A 295 -5.19 7.34 -14.65
C LEU A 295 -4.86 8.36 -13.56
N CYS A 296 -5.13 8.02 -12.30
CA CYS A 296 -4.75 8.78 -11.11
C CYS A 296 -3.81 7.93 -10.24
N MET A 297 -2.57 8.34 -10.13
CA MET A 297 -1.58 7.61 -9.32
C MET A 297 -1.29 8.35 -8.02
N ALA A 298 -1.26 7.64 -6.91
CA ALA A 298 -0.79 8.20 -5.66
C ALA A 298 0.61 8.83 -5.85
N PRO A 299 0.87 10.02 -5.27
CA PRO A 299 2.19 10.62 -5.27
C PRO A 299 3.24 9.64 -4.75
N ARG A 300 4.42 9.56 -5.36
CA ARG A 300 5.43 8.54 -5.02
C ARG A 300 5.78 8.50 -3.53
N HIS A 301 5.88 9.67 -2.89
CA HIS A 301 6.17 9.80 -1.46
C HIS A 301 5.01 9.39 -0.54
N LEU A 302 3.81 9.13 -1.09
CA LEU A 302 2.63 8.64 -0.39
C LEU A 302 2.24 7.21 -0.79
N CYS A 303 3.07 6.54 -1.59
CA CYS A 303 2.81 5.15 -1.97
C CYS A 303 3.04 4.17 -0.80
N GLY A 304 4.07 4.38 0.03
CA GLY A 304 4.32 3.59 1.24
C GLY A 304 3.30 3.87 2.34
N ASP A 305 3.39 3.13 3.43
CA ASP A 305 2.51 3.29 4.58
C ASP A 305 2.73 4.66 5.22
N ASN A 306 1.67 5.43 5.35
CA ASN A 306 1.72 6.78 5.92
C ASN A 306 0.39 7.19 6.53
N ALA A 307 0.43 8.03 7.56
CA ALA A 307 -0.78 8.46 8.26
C ALA A 307 -1.59 9.50 7.47
N ALA A 308 -1.01 10.19 6.46
CA ALA A 308 -1.78 11.15 5.68
C ALA A 308 -2.87 10.48 4.85
N MET A 309 -2.61 9.28 4.30
CA MET A 309 -3.61 8.46 3.61
C MET A 309 -4.74 8.04 4.55
N VAL A 310 -4.39 7.71 5.81
CA VAL A 310 -5.36 7.33 6.85
C VAL A 310 -6.26 8.52 7.20
N GLY A 311 -5.68 9.71 7.41
CA GLY A 311 -6.44 10.92 7.69
C GLY A 311 -7.36 11.32 6.55
N THR A 312 -6.93 11.07 5.30
CA THR A 312 -7.74 11.31 4.11
C THR A 312 -8.96 10.39 4.07
N GLN A 313 -8.78 9.08 4.29
CA GLN A 313 -9.90 8.13 4.34
C GLN A 313 -10.80 8.41 5.54
N ALA A 314 -10.23 8.71 6.72
CA ALA A 314 -10.99 9.03 7.94
C ALA A 314 -11.95 10.21 7.74
N TYR A 315 -11.59 11.21 6.93
CA TYR A 315 -12.47 12.31 6.59
C TYR A 315 -13.75 11.83 5.92
N TYR A 316 -13.64 10.96 4.92
CA TYR A 316 -14.79 10.45 4.18
C TYR A 316 -15.62 9.49 5.02
N GLU A 317 -14.98 8.62 5.79
CA GLU A 317 -15.69 7.76 6.75
C GLU A 317 -16.49 8.58 7.76
N TYR A 318 -15.92 9.67 8.28
CA TYR A 318 -16.62 10.56 9.20
C TYR A 318 -17.82 11.24 8.56
N LEU A 319 -17.71 11.70 7.31
CA LEU A 319 -18.82 12.32 6.57
C LEU A 319 -19.96 11.31 6.29
N ALA A 320 -19.61 10.06 6.04
CA ALA A 320 -20.57 8.96 5.88
C ALA A 320 -21.26 8.55 7.20
N GLY A 321 -20.85 9.14 8.33
CA GLY A 321 -21.41 8.83 9.65
C GLY A 321 -20.71 7.66 10.35
N ASN A 322 -19.67 7.07 9.77
CA ASN A 322 -18.91 5.98 10.36
C ASN A 322 -18.05 6.53 11.52
N ARG A 323 -18.34 6.07 12.73
CA ARG A 323 -17.62 6.45 13.94
C ARG A 323 -17.36 5.22 14.78
N ALA A 324 -16.23 5.24 15.45
CA ALA A 324 -15.86 4.23 16.45
C ALA A 324 -15.99 4.80 17.87
N ASP A 325 -16.16 3.92 18.80
CA ASP A 325 -16.10 4.24 20.23
C ASP A 325 -14.85 3.62 20.88
N LEU A 326 -14.75 3.71 22.19
CA LEU A 326 -13.61 3.18 22.93
C LEU A 326 -13.56 1.64 22.99
N THR A 327 -14.58 0.95 22.48
CA THR A 327 -14.57 -0.52 22.33
C THR A 327 -13.90 -0.96 21.05
N LEU A 328 -13.51 -0.03 20.17
CA LEU A 328 -12.79 -0.34 18.92
C LEU A 328 -11.66 -1.33 19.17
N ALA A 329 -11.67 -2.43 18.43
CA ALA A 329 -10.63 -3.45 18.44
C ALA A 329 -9.92 -3.50 17.09
N ALA A 330 -8.61 -3.73 17.12
CA ALA A 330 -7.82 -4.03 15.93
C ALA A 330 -8.20 -5.41 15.38
N ARG A 331 -8.15 -5.58 14.03
CA ARG A 331 -8.39 -6.85 13.36
C ARG A 331 -7.28 -7.15 12.35
N ALA A 332 -6.75 -8.37 12.35
CA ALA A 332 -5.70 -8.76 11.42
C ALA A 332 -6.21 -8.88 9.97
N THR A 333 -7.49 -9.14 9.79
CA THR A 333 -8.18 -9.30 8.49
C THR A 333 -9.36 -8.31 8.38
N GLU A 334 -9.89 -8.18 7.18
CA GLU A 334 -11.11 -7.40 6.90
C GLU A 334 -12.36 -7.98 7.55
#